data_f5f3349bf475ea34c7589fe4fc46f1dd
#
_entry.id   f5f3349bf475ea34c7589fe4fc46f1dd
#
_cell.length_a   1.000
_cell.length_b   1.000
_cell.length_c   1.000
_cell.angle_alpha   90.00
_cell.angle_beta   90.00
_cell.angle_gamma   90.00
#
_symmetry.space_group_name_H-M   'P 1'
#
loop_
_entity.id
_entity.type
_entity.pdbx_description
1 polymer ?
#
loop_
_entity_poly.entity_id
_entity_poly.type
_entity_poly.pdbx_seq_one_letter_code
_entity_poly.pdbx_strand_id
1 'polypeptide(L)'
;TLCNNAHDPNGHGYQPYVGIPELRKGFAAWYQRWYGVDLNPNTEIQPLIGSKEGILHVTLAFVNPGEQVLVPNPGYPTYTSLSKILGAEVINYDLKEEDGWMPDFETLENMDLGRVKLMWTNYPNMPTGANATPELYERLVDFARRKNLVIVNDNPYSFILNEKPI
;
A
#
# COMPACT_ATOMS: atom_id res chain seq x y z
N THR A 1 -25.42 -13.83 -12.48
CA THR A 1 -24.78 -13.57 -11.16
C THR A 1 -25.30 -12.28 -10.54
N LEU A 2 -25.03 -11.08 -11.10
CA LEU A 2 -25.51 -9.82 -10.53
C LEU A 2 -27.03 -9.77 -10.41
N CYS A 3 -27.76 -10.15 -11.48
CA CYS A 3 -29.22 -10.23 -11.46
C CYS A 3 -29.74 -11.21 -10.40
N ASN A 4 -29.08 -12.36 -10.25
CA ASN A 4 -29.52 -13.34 -9.22
C ASN A 4 -29.33 -12.77 -7.81
N ASN A 5 -28.20 -12.10 -7.54
CA ASN A 5 -27.97 -11.45 -6.25
C ASN A 5 -28.94 -10.30 -5.98
N ALA A 6 -29.38 -9.58 -7.02
CA ALA A 6 -30.37 -8.52 -6.89
C ALA A 6 -31.77 -9.03 -6.48
N HIS A 7 -32.04 -10.33 -6.68
CA HIS A 7 -33.28 -10.98 -6.23
C HIS A 7 -33.17 -11.57 -4.82
N ASP A 8 -31.98 -11.58 -4.20
CA ASP A 8 -31.82 -12.04 -2.82
C ASP A 8 -32.40 -11.00 -1.85
N PRO A 9 -33.47 -11.32 -1.10
CA PRO A 9 -34.08 -10.38 -0.17
C PRO A 9 -33.14 -9.94 0.95
N ASN A 10 -32.06 -10.65 1.22
CA ASN A 10 -31.05 -10.32 2.22
C ASN A 10 -29.89 -9.49 1.66
N GLY A 11 -29.83 -9.29 0.34
CA GLY A 11 -28.76 -8.55 -0.34
C GLY A 11 -28.89 -7.03 -0.30
N HIS A 12 -29.96 -6.49 0.29
CA HIS A 12 -30.28 -5.04 0.22
C HIS A 12 -30.11 -4.28 1.54
N GLY A 13 -29.65 -4.94 2.59
CA GLY A 13 -29.40 -4.33 3.89
C GLY A 13 -28.07 -3.60 3.99
N TYR A 14 -27.81 -3.02 5.16
CA TYR A 14 -26.49 -2.44 5.47
C TYR A 14 -25.43 -3.53 5.47
N GLN A 15 -24.30 -3.22 4.81
CA GLN A 15 -23.15 -4.12 4.82
C GLN A 15 -22.28 -3.87 6.06
N PRO A 16 -21.61 -4.92 6.60
CA PRO A 16 -20.64 -4.73 7.66
C PRO A 16 -19.49 -3.82 7.20
N TYR A 17 -19.03 -2.92 8.07
CA TYR A 17 -17.90 -2.02 7.78
C TYR A 17 -16.62 -2.77 7.39
N VAL A 18 -16.43 -3.97 7.92
CA VAL A 18 -15.29 -4.84 7.60
C VAL A 18 -15.50 -5.70 6.35
N GLY A 19 -16.59 -5.49 5.61
CA GLY A 19 -16.97 -6.30 4.46
C GLY A 19 -17.55 -7.68 4.87
N ILE A 20 -18.17 -8.36 3.90
CA ILE A 20 -18.74 -9.69 4.14
C ILE A 20 -17.64 -10.74 4.31
N PRO A 21 -17.87 -11.77 5.15
CA PRO A 21 -16.87 -12.82 5.43
C PRO A 21 -16.37 -13.54 4.17
N GLU A 22 -17.27 -13.79 3.22
CA GLU A 22 -16.96 -14.46 1.95
C GLU A 22 -15.94 -13.68 1.10
N LEU A 23 -16.10 -12.36 1.02
CA LEU A 23 -15.14 -11.49 0.31
C LEU A 23 -13.76 -11.53 0.96
N ARG A 24 -13.71 -11.41 2.30
CA ARG A 24 -12.44 -11.46 3.03
C ARG A 24 -11.74 -12.81 2.90
N LYS A 25 -12.48 -13.92 2.96
CA LYS A 25 -11.97 -15.27 2.68
C LYS A 25 -11.45 -15.38 1.25
N GLY A 26 -12.14 -14.76 0.28
CA GLY A 26 -11.70 -14.72 -1.11
C GLY A 26 -10.35 -14.03 -1.26
N PHE A 27 -10.15 -12.88 -0.60
CA PHE A 27 -8.86 -12.19 -0.57
C PHE A 27 -7.76 -13.03 0.10
N ALA A 28 -8.04 -13.67 1.24
CA ALA A 28 -7.07 -14.55 1.90
C ALA A 28 -6.62 -15.70 0.97
N ALA A 29 -7.57 -16.37 0.33
CA ALA A 29 -7.28 -17.45 -0.62
C ALA A 29 -6.48 -16.96 -1.84
N TRP A 30 -6.75 -15.72 -2.29
CA TRP A 30 -6.00 -15.10 -3.40
C TRP A 30 -4.54 -14.82 -3.00
N TYR A 31 -4.28 -14.25 -1.81
CA TYR A 31 -2.94 -14.03 -1.28
C TYR A 31 -2.17 -15.33 -1.09
N GLN A 32 -2.82 -16.37 -0.54
CA GLN A 32 -2.20 -17.68 -0.40
C GLN A 32 -1.82 -18.27 -1.76
N ARG A 33 -2.70 -18.19 -2.74
CA ARG A 33 -2.46 -18.74 -4.08
C ARG A 33 -1.28 -18.08 -4.81
N TRP A 34 -1.18 -16.75 -4.74
CA TRP A 34 -0.26 -15.99 -5.59
C TRP A 34 1.04 -15.60 -4.90
N TYR A 35 1.00 -15.40 -3.59
CA TYR A 35 2.15 -14.95 -2.81
C TYR A 35 2.59 -15.95 -1.73
N GLY A 36 1.87 -17.04 -1.52
CA GLY A 36 2.16 -18.02 -0.47
C GLY A 36 1.97 -17.47 0.95
N VAL A 37 1.19 -16.40 1.09
CA VAL A 37 0.96 -15.72 2.38
C VAL A 37 -0.40 -16.13 2.94
N ASP A 38 -0.38 -16.71 4.14
CA ASP A 38 -1.59 -17.01 4.91
C ASP A 38 -2.03 -15.78 5.69
N LEU A 39 -3.23 -15.28 5.39
CA LEU A 39 -3.85 -14.15 6.07
C LEU A 39 -5.09 -14.60 6.83
N ASN A 40 -5.24 -14.13 8.06
CA ASN A 40 -6.48 -14.29 8.81
C ASN A 40 -7.56 -13.34 8.24
N PRO A 41 -8.63 -13.88 7.62
CA PRO A 41 -9.65 -13.06 6.99
C PRO A 41 -10.44 -12.16 7.97
N ASN A 42 -10.36 -12.44 9.27
CA ASN A 42 -11.10 -11.67 10.27
C ASN A 42 -10.32 -10.47 10.84
N THR A 43 -8.99 -10.51 10.80
CA THR A 43 -8.13 -9.53 11.49
C THR A 43 -7.09 -8.88 10.59
N GLU A 44 -6.81 -9.45 9.39
CA GLU A 44 -5.72 -9.00 8.53
C GLU A 44 -6.18 -8.55 7.13
N ILE A 45 -7.51 -8.55 6.90
CA ILE A 45 -8.08 -8.14 5.62
C ILE A 45 -9.19 -7.11 5.84
N GLN A 46 -9.01 -5.95 5.23
CA GLN A 46 -10.02 -4.88 5.16
C GLN A 46 -10.36 -4.57 3.71
N PRO A 47 -11.52 -4.99 3.19
CA PRO A 47 -12.02 -4.55 1.89
C PRO A 47 -12.23 -3.04 1.83
N LEU A 48 -11.97 -2.45 0.68
CA LEU A 48 -12.05 -1.01 0.44
C LEU A 48 -12.90 -0.72 -0.80
N ILE A 49 -13.50 0.47 -0.84
CA ILE A 49 -14.14 1.03 -2.03
C ILE A 49 -13.12 1.88 -2.79
N GLY A 50 -12.10 1.20 -3.34
CA GLY A 50 -10.97 1.83 -4.02
C GLY A 50 -9.79 2.15 -3.10
N SER A 51 -8.59 2.20 -3.71
CA SER A 51 -7.33 2.38 -2.97
C SER A 51 -7.20 3.73 -2.27
N LYS A 52 -7.83 4.79 -2.78
CA LYS A 52 -7.79 6.13 -2.13
C LYS A 52 -8.35 6.12 -0.71
N GLU A 53 -9.41 5.34 -0.48
CA GLU A 53 -9.97 5.12 0.86
C GLU A 53 -8.92 4.46 1.77
N GLY A 54 -8.23 3.45 1.26
CA GLY A 54 -7.16 2.78 2.01
C GLY A 54 -6.00 3.71 2.33
N ILE A 55 -5.56 4.53 1.37
CA ILE A 55 -4.50 5.52 1.59
C ILE A 55 -4.89 6.49 2.70
N LEU A 56 -6.14 6.99 2.69
CA LEU A 56 -6.65 7.87 3.74
C LEU A 56 -6.64 7.17 5.10
N HIS A 57 -7.24 5.99 5.19
CA HIS A 57 -7.41 5.29 6.46
C HIS A 57 -6.07 4.81 7.05
N VAL A 58 -5.15 4.33 6.23
CA VAL A 58 -3.81 3.95 6.68
C VAL A 58 -3.07 5.17 7.21
N THR A 59 -3.10 6.29 6.47
CA THR A 59 -2.45 7.52 6.95
C THR A 59 -3.05 7.99 8.27
N LEU A 60 -4.39 8.00 8.41
CA LEU A 60 -5.07 8.34 9.67
C LEU A 60 -4.69 7.42 10.84
N ALA A 61 -4.47 6.13 10.57
CA ALA A 61 -4.18 5.15 11.61
C ALA A 61 -2.74 5.26 12.15
N PHE A 62 -1.78 5.68 11.32
CA PHE A 62 -0.37 5.63 11.66
C PHE A 62 0.30 6.99 11.82
N VAL A 63 -0.33 8.08 11.35
CA VAL A 63 0.30 9.41 11.28
C VAL A 63 -0.54 10.47 11.97
N ASN A 64 0.04 11.17 12.93
CA ASN A 64 -0.57 12.34 13.56
C ASN A 64 -0.18 13.63 12.83
N PRO A 65 -0.95 14.73 12.99
CA PRO A 65 -0.54 16.05 12.49
C PRO A 65 0.86 16.42 13.00
N GLY A 66 1.72 16.91 12.09
CA GLY A 66 3.11 17.26 12.36
C GLY A 66 4.10 16.10 12.31
N GLU A 67 3.65 14.86 12.22
CA GLU A 67 4.52 13.72 11.88
C GLU A 67 4.78 13.66 10.37
N GLN A 68 5.72 12.83 9.95
CA GLN A 68 6.23 12.83 8.59
C GLN A 68 5.90 11.53 7.85
N VAL A 69 5.74 11.67 6.52
CA VAL A 69 5.49 10.57 5.59
C VAL A 69 6.50 10.63 4.44
N LEU A 70 7.18 9.52 4.17
CA LEU A 70 8.01 9.36 2.97
C LEU A 70 7.14 9.00 1.77
N VAL A 71 7.30 9.74 0.68
CA VAL A 71 6.53 9.59 -0.55
C VAL A 71 7.47 9.52 -1.76
N PRO A 72 7.29 8.56 -2.69
CA PRO A 72 8.13 8.45 -3.87
C PRO A 72 7.93 9.63 -4.82
N ASN A 73 9.01 10.07 -5.46
CA ASN A 73 9.02 11.09 -6.50
C ASN A 73 9.87 10.61 -7.71
N PRO A 74 9.27 10.35 -8.89
CA PRO A 74 7.83 10.46 -9.18
C PRO A 74 6.99 9.41 -8.47
N GLY A 75 5.72 9.71 -8.23
CA GLY A 75 4.78 8.82 -7.56
C GLY A 75 3.33 9.26 -7.69
N TYR A 76 2.42 8.46 -7.14
CA TYR A 76 0.99 8.74 -7.20
C TYR A 76 0.63 9.94 -6.33
N PRO A 77 0.04 11.03 -6.91
CA PRO A 77 -0.17 12.29 -6.19
C PRO A 77 -1.05 12.20 -4.95
N THR A 78 -1.86 11.13 -4.85
CA THR A 78 -2.78 10.93 -3.72
C THR A 78 -2.04 10.75 -2.40
N TYR A 79 -0.85 10.13 -2.39
CA TYR A 79 -0.06 10.00 -1.15
C TYR A 79 0.27 11.35 -0.55
N THR A 80 0.77 12.27 -1.37
CA THR A 80 1.09 13.65 -0.95
C THR A 80 -0.16 14.42 -0.54
N SER A 81 -1.21 14.36 -1.36
CA SER A 81 -2.41 15.16 -1.14
C SER A 81 -3.13 14.77 0.15
N LEU A 82 -3.34 13.48 0.39
CA LEU A 82 -4.02 13.01 1.59
C LEU A 82 -3.16 13.21 2.85
N SER A 83 -1.86 12.97 2.79
CA SER A 83 -0.96 13.25 3.92
C SER A 83 -1.03 14.71 4.35
N LYS A 84 -1.00 15.65 3.40
CA LYS A 84 -1.13 17.10 3.68
C LYS A 84 -2.49 17.47 4.25
N ILE A 85 -3.59 16.91 3.73
CA ILE A 85 -4.95 17.14 4.25
C ILE A 85 -5.04 16.70 5.72
N LEU A 86 -4.36 15.63 6.09
CA LEU A 86 -4.33 15.11 7.46
C LEU A 86 -3.32 15.84 8.38
N GLY A 87 -2.65 16.87 7.86
CA GLY A 87 -1.69 17.66 8.63
C GLY A 87 -0.30 17.04 8.77
N ALA A 88 0.00 15.97 8.01
CA ALA A 88 1.33 15.38 7.96
C ALA A 88 2.28 16.19 7.08
N GLU A 89 3.55 16.19 7.42
CA GLU A 89 4.63 16.72 6.60
C GLU A 89 5.09 15.64 5.61
N VAL A 90 5.18 16.00 4.32
CA VAL A 90 5.62 15.08 3.27
C VAL A 90 7.09 15.28 2.97
N ILE A 91 7.86 14.20 3.06
CA ILE A 91 9.25 14.13 2.62
C ILE A 91 9.29 13.27 1.36
N ASN A 92 9.76 13.84 0.26
CA ASN A 92 9.95 13.07 -0.96
C ASN A 92 11.28 12.32 -0.93
N TYR A 93 11.28 11.10 -1.46
CA TYR A 93 12.50 10.40 -1.85
C TYR A 93 12.48 10.20 -3.37
N ASP A 94 13.56 10.61 -4.02
CA ASP A 94 13.63 10.63 -5.47
C ASP A 94 13.96 9.24 -6.01
N LEU A 95 13.20 8.84 -7.03
CA LEU A 95 13.46 7.67 -7.84
C LEU A 95 14.07 8.13 -9.16
N LYS A 96 15.20 7.57 -9.55
CA LYS A 96 15.93 7.99 -10.74
C LYS A 96 16.01 6.87 -11.77
N GLU A 97 16.00 7.24 -13.05
CA GLU A 97 16.10 6.29 -14.15
C GLU A 97 17.42 5.53 -14.13
N GLU A 98 18.53 6.22 -13.84
CA GLU A 98 19.85 5.60 -13.72
C GLU A 98 19.94 4.52 -12.64
N ASP A 99 19.09 4.58 -11.61
CA ASP A 99 18.99 3.62 -10.51
C ASP A 99 17.86 2.60 -10.74
N GLY A 100 17.29 2.55 -11.97
CA GLY A 100 16.16 1.68 -12.30
C GLY A 100 14.88 2.03 -11.56
N TRP A 101 14.70 3.28 -11.14
CA TRP A 101 13.54 3.78 -10.37
C TRP A 101 13.42 3.12 -9.00
N MET A 102 14.55 2.76 -8.39
CA MET A 102 14.61 2.21 -7.04
C MET A 102 14.95 3.29 -6.01
N PRO A 103 14.52 3.14 -4.74
CA PRO A 103 14.92 4.05 -3.67
C PRO A 103 16.43 4.03 -3.45
N ASP A 104 17.03 5.20 -3.36
CA ASP A 104 18.41 5.36 -2.93
C ASP A 104 18.51 5.21 -1.40
N PHE A 105 18.87 4.01 -0.96
CA PHE A 105 18.97 3.72 0.46
C PHE A 105 20.13 4.44 1.14
N GLU A 106 21.19 4.81 0.43
CA GLU A 106 22.27 5.59 1.02
C GLU A 106 21.79 6.99 1.39
N THR A 107 21.08 7.64 0.49
CA THR A 107 20.40 8.92 0.78
C THR A 107 19.40 8.79 1.91
N LEU A 108 18.52 7.77 1.88
CA LEU A 108 17.51 7.55 2.92
C LEU A 108 18.11 7.29 4.30
N GLU A 109 19.24 6.58 4.39
CA GLU A 109 19.93 6.33 5.67
C GLU A 109 20.48 7.60 6.31
N ASN A 110 20.88 8.56 5.50
CA ASN A 110 21.45 9.83 5.94
C ASN A 110 20.41 10.91 6.23
N MET A 111 19.13 10.66 5.93
CA MET A 111 18.04 11.60 6.24
C MET A 111 17.68 11.57 7.74
N ASP A 112 17.25 12.73 8.27
CA ASP A 112 16.59 12.78 9.57
C ASP A 112 15.15 12.26 9.44
N LEU A 113 14.95 11.00 9.85
CA LEU A 113 13.67 10.30 9.79
C LEU A 113 13.01 10.13 11.16
N GLY A 114 13.45 10.86 12.19
CA GLY A 114 12.95 10.69 13.56
C GLY A 114 11.46 10.93 13.73
N ARG A 115 10.83 11.71 12.85
CA ARG A 115 9.39 11.96 12.84
C ARG A 115 8.62 11.18 11.76
N VAL A 116 9.31 10.40 10.93
CA VAL A 116 8.66 9.59 9.88
C VAL A 116 7.97 8.39 10.51
N LYS A 117 6.71 8.19 10.17
CA LYS A 117 5.90 7.05 10.61
C LYS A 117 5.59 6.08 9.49
N LEU A 118 5.48 6.59 8.27
CA LEU A 118 4.98 5.86 7.13
C LEU A 118 5.85 6.12 5.91
N MET A 119 6.15 5.06 5.15
CA MET A 119 6.77 5.14 3.84
C MET A 119 5.85 4.50 2.81
N TRP A 120 5.39 5.28 1.84
CA TRP A 120 4.68 4.77 0.69
C TRP A 120 5.65 4.22 -0.34
N THR A 121 5.35 3.03 -0.84
CA THR A 121 5.98 2.44 -2.01
C THR A 121 4.91 2.03 -3.01
N ASN A 122 5.26 1.97 -4.28
CA ASN A 122 4.33 1.56 -5.33
C ASN A 122 5.13 0.80 -6.39
N TYR A 123 4.98 -0.51 -6.42
CA TYR A 123 5.60 -1.36 -7.40
C TYR A 123 4.63 -2.46 -7.84
N PRO A 124 4.46 -2.68 -9.18
CA PRO A 124 5.04 -1.89 -10.29
C PRO A 124 4.75 -0.40 -10.16
N ASN A 125 5.77 0.45 -10.39
CA ASN A 125 5.70 1.88 -10.08
C ASN A 125 4.85 2.66 -11.09
N MET A 126 4.06 3.58 -10.60
CA MET A 126 3.39 4.59 -11.38
C MET A 126 4.09 5.94 -11.15
N PRO A 127 4.57 6.65 -12.20
CA PRO A 127 4.24 6.44 -13.62
C PRO A 127 5.30 5.66 -14.42
N THR A 128 6.39 5.18 -13.80
CA THR A 128 7.58 4.70 -14.53
C THR A 128 7.44 3.30 -15.12
N GLY A 129 6.56 2.46 -14.55
CA GLY A 129 6.40 1.06 -14.92
C GLY A 129 7.48 0.13 -14.35
N ALA A 130 8.40 0.63 -13.54
CA ALA A 130 9.44 -0.19 -12.95
C ALA A 130 8.88 -1.25 -12.01
N ASN A 131 9.35 -2.48 -12.16
CA ASN A 131 9.01 -3.60 -11.28
C ASN A 131 9.94 -3.63 -10.07
N ALA A 132 9.42 -4.12 -8.93
CA ALA A 132 10.26 -4.46 -7.79
C ALA A 132 11.00 -5.80 -8.02
N THR A 133 12.00 -6.02 -7.17
CA THR A 133 12.65 -7.33 -7.01
C THR A 133 12.48 -7.82 -5.57
N PRO A 134 12.63 -9.13 -5.31
CA PRO A 134 12.63 -9.64 -3.94
C PRO A 134 13.65 -8.93 -3.05
N GLU A 135 14.84 -8.66 -3.58
CA GLU A 135 15.93 -7.99 -2.88
C GLU A 135 15.57 -6.56 -2.48
N LEU A 136 14.79 -5.85 -3.32
CA LEU A 136 14.27 -4.53 -2.96
C LEU A 136 13.36 -4.62 -1.74
N TYR A 137 12.43 -5.58 -1.72
CA TYR A 137 11.52 -5.74 -0.58
C TYR A 137 12.26 -6.15 0.70
N GLU A 138 13.27 -7.01 0.61
CA GLU A 138 14.12 -7.36 1.76
C GLU A 138 14.80 -6.11 2.32
N ARG A 139 15.40 -5.27 1.46
CA ARG A 139 16.03 -4.01 1.86
C ARG A 139 15.03 -3.02 2.46
N LEU A 140 13.84 -2.89 1.89
CA LEU A 140 12.78 -2.02 2.41
C LEU A 140 12.34 -2.46 3.81
N VAL A 141 12.10 -3.76 4.01
CA VAL A 141 11.69 -4.30 5.31
C VAL A 141 12.79 -4.11 6.36
N ASP A 142 14.04 -4.35 6.01
CA ASP A 142 15.17 -4.15 6.91
C ASP A 142 15.33 -2.65 7.27
N PHE A 143 15.27 -1.77 6.29
CA PHE A 143 15.28 -0.31 6.49
C PHE A 143 14.14 0.14 7.43
N ALA A 144 12.91 -0.31 7.19
CA ALA A 144 11.76 0.05 8.00
C ALA A 144 11.92 -0.40 9.46
N ARG A 145 12.44 -1.60 9.69
CA ARG A 145 12.71 -2.11 11.04
C ARG A 145 13.75 -1.27 11.76
N ARG A 146 14.86 -0.92 11.09
CA ARG A 146 15.92 -0.10 11.68
C ARG A 146 15.47 1.33 11.98
N LYS A 147 14.65 1.92 11.12
CA LYS A 147 14.14 3.29 11.28
C LYS A 147 12.82 3.36 12.05
N ASN A 148 12.25 2.23 12.47
CA ASN A 148 10.99 2.13 13.21
C ASN A 148 9.83 2.84 12.49
N LEU A 149 9.66 2.57 11.19
CA LEU A 149 8.58 3.08 10.36
C LEU A 149 7.78 1.94 9.70
N VAL A 150 6.60 2.25 9.23
CA VAL A 150 5.72 1.31 8.52
C VAL A 150 5.87 1.52 7.01
N ILE A 151 6.06 0.43 6.26
CA ILE A 151 5.98 0.47 4.80
C ILE A 151 4.58 0.07 4.35
N VAL A 152 4.04 0.82 3.41
CA VAL A 152 2.81 0.49 2.72
C VAL A 152 3.07 0.45 1.22
N ASN A 153 2.92 -0.74 0.63
CA ASN A 153 3.06 -0.91 -0.81
C ASN A 153 1.68 -0.89 -1.47
N ASP A 154 1.44 0.11 -2.31
CA ASP A 154 0.27 0.18 -3.17
C ASP A 154 0.56 -0.59 -4.46
N ASN A 155 -0.16 -1.68 -4.68
CA ASN A 155 0.15 -2.63 -5.74
C ASN A 155 -1.05 -2.92 -6.65
N PRO A 156 -1.47 -1.97 -7.48
CA PRO A 156 -2.56 -2.20 -8.44
C PRO A 156 -2.11 -2.90 -9.73
N TYR A 157 -0.79 -3.03 -9.99
CA TYR A 157 -0.28 -3.38 -11.32
C TYR A 157 0.45 -4.71 -11.41
N SER A 158 0.61 -5.48 -10.32
CA SER A 158 1.36 -6.74 -10.33
C SER A 158 0.94 -7.74 -11.40
N PHE A 159 -0.35 -7.74 -11.78
CA PHE A 159 -0.89 -8.65 -12.79
C PHE A 159 -1.00 -8.03 -14.19
N ILE A 160 -0.56 -6.78 -14.36
CA ILE A 160 -0.60 -6.11 -15.65
C ILE A 160 0.75 -6.32 -16.35
N LEU A 161 0.72 -7.01 -17.50
CA LEU A 161 1.90 -7.35 -18.32
C LEU A 161 2.93 -8.27 -17.64
N ASN A 162 2.63 -8.81 -16.46
CA ASN A 162 3.46 -9.77 -15.77
C ASN A 162 2.80 -11.17 -15.79
N GLU A 163 3.57 -12.19 -16.12
CA GLU A 163 3.10 -13.58 -16.07
C GLU A 163 2.91 -14.07 -14.64
N LYS A 164 3.69 -13.53 -13.72
CA LYS A 164 3.62 -13.78 -12.28
C LYS A 164 3.62 -12.45 -11.53
N PRO A 165 2.84 -12.32 -10.45
CA PRO A 165 2.91 -11.14 -9.60
C PRO A 165 4.28 -11.04 -8.91
N ILE A 166 4.69 -9.81 -8.67
CA ILE A 166 5.93 -9.49 -7.95
C ILE A 166 5.55 -8.81 -6.64
#